data_154bc81f2eb803c7864d3ae5244a1adb
#
_entry.id   154bc81f2eb803c7864d3ae5244a1adb
#
_cell.length_a   1.000
_cell.length_b   1.000
_cell.length_c   1.000
_cell.angle_alpha   90.00
_cell.angle_beta   90.00
_cell.angle_gamma   90.00
#
_symmetry.space_group_name_H-M   'P 1'
#
loop_
_entity.id
_entity.type
_entity.pdbx_description
1 polymer ?
#
loop_
_entity_poly.entity_id
_entity_poly.type
_entity_poly.pdbx_seq_one_letter_code
_entity_poly.pdbx_strand_id
1 'polypeptide(L)'
;MQKQGPYFHKKKNFRVLNNIKRGLGGAINLGIKEALGDNVVIMMADQSDDFNDLINYNTLINQGDYDAILGSRFLRGSKVSNYPRQKLILNRFFNYFVSLIFLNKYNDYTNAFKIYKKNTLIEISPLISESFNIFLEIPLKIISRKYKYKVIPINWFGRARGTSKFKIKELGSKYLFTLIYCFIEKNLLNIKK
;
A
#
# COMPACT_ATOMS: atom_id res chain seq x y z
N MET A 1 8.90 -21.89 -12.29
CA MET A 1 7.67 -21.78 -13.06
C MET A 1 6.50 -22.16 -12.17
N GLN A 2 5.71 -21.23 -11.64
CA GLN A 2 4.45 -21.56 -10.96
C GLN A 2 3.43 -21.90 -12.03
N LYS A 3 2.89 -23.11 -11.98
CA LYS A 3 1.79 -23.54 -12.87
C LYS A 3 0.58 -22.64 -12.61
N GLN A 4 0.13 -21.94 -13.62
CA GLN A 4 -1.11 -21.16 -13.59
C GLN A 4 -2.27 -22.15 -13.39
N GLY A 5 -3.04 -21.94 -12.32
CA GLY A 5 -4.20 -22.78 -12.05
C GLY A 5 -5.29 -22.61 -13.14
N PRO A 6 -6.05 -23.65 -13.47
CA PRO A 6 -6.98 -23.68 -14.62
C PRO A 6 -8.17 -22.70 -14.52
N TYR A 7 -8.37 -22.05 -13.38
CA TYR A 7 -9.53 -21.18 -13.13
C TYR A 7 -9.49 -19.81 -13.80
N PHE A 8 -8.31 -19.34 -14.21
CA PHE A 8 -8.13 -17.94 -14.61
C PHE A 8 -8.20 -17.65 -16.12
N HIS A 9 -8.12 -18.67 -16.95
CA HIS A 9 -8.07 -18.49 -18.40
C HIS A 9 -9.40 -18.07 -19.09
N LYS A 10 -10.53 -18.04 -18.37
CA LYS A 10 -11.85 -17.78 -18.99
C LYS A 10 -12.48 -16.43 -18.62
N LYS A 11 -11.88 -15.57 -17.82
CA LYS A 11 -12.48 -14.26 -17.48
C LYS A 11 -11.84 -13.14 -18.30
N LYS A 12 -12.65 -12.48 -19.11
CA LYS A 12 -12.31 -11.40 -20.07
C LYS A 12 -11.52 -10.22 -19.44
N ASN A 13 -11.57 -10.07 -18.12
CA ASN A 13 -10.98 -8.93 -17.39
C ASN A 13 -9.81 -9.33 -16.47
N PHE A 14 -9.23 -10.52 -16.68
CA PHE A 14 -8.12 -11.02 -15.87
C PHE A 14 -6.86 -11.16 -16.71
N ARG A 15 -5.76 -10.55 -16.26
CA ARG A 15 -4.45 -10.67 -16.88
C ARG A 15 -3.42 -11.15 -15.88
N VAL A 16 -2.61 -12.10 -16.25
CA VAL A 16 -1.44 -12.55 -15.49
C VAL A 16 -0.20 -11.93 -16.10
N LEU A 17 0.55 -11.19 -15.31
CA LEU A 17 1.78 -10.56 -15.74
C LEU A 17 2.98 -11.32 -15.18
N ASN A 18 3.96 -11.60 -16.04
CA ASN A 18 5.23 -12.20 -15.62
C ASN A 18 6.16 -11.09 -15.12
N ASN A 19 6.46 -11.11 -13.82
CA ASN A 19 7.38 -10.17 -13.23
C ASN A 19 8.83 -10.66 -13.38
N ILE A 20 9.61 -9.99 -14.22
CA ILE A 20 11.03 -10.28 -14.42
C ILE A 20 11.86 -9.76 -13.23
N LYS A 21 11.50 -8.62 -12.66
CA LYS A 21 12.14 -8.07 -11.46
C LYS A 21 11.65 -8.83 -10.23
N ARG A 22 12.54 -9.50 -9.52
CA ARG A 22 12.19 -10.23 -8.29
C ARG A 22 11.62 -9.29 -7.23
N GLY A 23 10.71 -9.82 -6.41
CA GLY A 23 10.15 -9.14 -5.25
C GLY A 23 8.77 -8.49 -5.46
N LEU A 24 8.16 -8.13 -4.35
CA LEU A 24 6.82 -7.54 -4.32
C LEU A 24 6.79 -6.15 -4.96
N GLY A 25 7.81 -5.34 -4.72
CA GLY A 25 7.91 -4.00 -5.30
C GLY A 25 8.00 -4.03 -6.83
N GLY A 26 8.78 -4.99 -7.39
CA GLY A 26 8.83 -5.19 -8.84
C GLY A 26 7.48 -5.58 -9.43
N ALA A 27 6.73 -6.44 -8.73
CA ALA A 27 5.38 -6.84 -9.15
C ALA A 27 4.39 -5.66 -9.11
N ILE A 28 4.46 -4.83 -8.08
CA ILE A 28 3.60 -3.63 -7.96
C ILE A 28 3.95 -2.61 -9.04
N ASN A 29 5.24 -2.32 -9.27
CA ASN A 29 5.67 -1.42 -10.33
C ASN A 29 5.20 -1.88 -11.71
N LEU A 30 5.30 -3.19 -12.00
CA LEU A 30 4.77 -3.77 -13.22
C LEU A 30 3.25 -3.62 -13.31
N GLY A 31 2.53 -3.90 -12.22
CA GLY A 31 1.08 -3.76 -12.14
C GLY A 31 0.62 -2.32 -12.38
N ILE A 32 1.30 -1.33 -11.82
CA ILE A 32 1.02 0.10 -12.05
C ILE A 32 1.21 0.46 -13.53
N LYS A 33 2.32 0.03 -14.12
CA LYS A 33 2.63 0.28 -15.53
C LYS A 33 1.57 -0.30 -16.45
N GLU A 34 1.19 -1.55 -16.23
CA GLU A 34 0.29 -2.33 -17.07
C GLU A 34 -1.20 -2.14 -16.75
N ALA A 35 -1.54 -1.41 -15.71
CA ALA A 35 -2.93 -1.10 -15.37
C ALA A 35 -3.61 -0.33 -16.52
N LEU A 36 -4.82 -0.70 -16.86
CA LEU A 36 -5.60 -0.05 -17.93
C LEU A 36 -6.58 1.00 -17.41
N GLY A 37 -6.98 0.88 -16.13
CA GLY A 37 -7.92 1.82 -15.50
C GLY A 37 -7.24 3.09 -15.02
N ASP A 38 -8.04 4.13 -14.78
CA ASP A 38 -7.61 5.42 -14.24
C ASP A 38 -7.24 5.35 -12.76
N ASN A 39 -7.77 4.36 -12.05
CA ASN A 39 -7.50 4.10 -10.65
C ASN A 39 -6.82 2.74 -10.45
N VAL A 40 -5.87 2.67 -9.54
CA VAL A 40 -5.13 1.46 -9.19
C VAL A 40 -5.35 1.14 -7.72
N VAL A 41 -5.82 -0.08 -7.44
CA VAL A 41 -5.93 -0.62 -6.08
C VAL A 41 -4.83 -1.65 -5.88
N ILE A 42 -4.14 -1.56 -4.76
CA ILE A 42 -3.23 -2.62 -4.32
C ILE A 42 -3.96 -3.45 -3.27
N MET A 43 -4.16 -4.72 -3.54
CA MET A 43 -4.90 -5.65 -2.69
C MET A 43 -4.12 -6.96 -2.54
N MET A 44 -4.11 -7.52 -1.33
CA MET A 44 -3.42 -8.78 -1.06
C MET A 44 -4.34 -9.97 -1.41
N ALA A 45 -3.76 -11.01 -2.03
CA ALA A 45 -4.52 -12.20 -2.44
C ALA A 45 -4.79 -13.19 -1.29
N ASP A 46 -4.65 -12.77 -0.03
CA ASP A 46 -4.85 -13.61 1.16
C ASP A 46 -6.21 -13.42 1.82
N GLN A 47 -7.11 -12.71 1.17
CA GLN A 47 -8.48 -12.44 1.62
C GLN A 47 -8.56 -11.70 2.96
N SER A 48 -7.51 -10.97 3.32
CA SER A 48 -7.50 -10.17 4.55
C SER A 48 -8.24 -8.84 4.43
N ASP A 49 -8.41 -8.35 3.21
CA ASP A 49 -9.03 -7.06 2.91
C ASP A 49 -10.54 -7.23 2.62
N ASP A 50 -11.37 -6.33 3.14
CA ASP A 50 -12.83 -6.37 2.96
C ASP A 50 -13.22 -5.81 1.58
N PHE A 51 -14.02 -6.57 0.85
CA PHE A 51 -14.49 -6.17 -0.48
C PHE A 51 -15.45 -4.96 -0.46
N ASN A 52 -16.19 -4.76 0.64
CA ASN A 52 -17.02 -3.56 0.80
C ASN A 52 -16.18 -2.28 0.90
N ASP A 53 -15.00 -2.37 1.50
CA ASP A 53 -14.07 -1.25 1.55
C ASP A 53 -13.53 -0.90 0.15
N LEU A 54 -13.36 -1.90 -0.75
CA LEU A 54 -13.01 -1.66 -2.15
C LEU A 54 -14.09 -0.85 -2.89
N ILE A 55 -15.37 -1.21 -2.68
CA ILE A 55 -16.49 -0.46 -3.27
C ILE A 55 -16.49 0.99 -2.77
N ASN A 56 -16.28 1.18 -1.46
CA ASN A 56 -16.22 2.49 -0.85
C ASN A 56 -15.03 3.33 -1.38
N TYR A 57 -13.86 2.72 -1.55
CA TYR A 57 -12.70 3.35 -2.18
C TYR A 57 -13.03 3.86 -3.59
N ASN A 58 -13.62 2.99 -4.42
CA ASN A 58 -13.96 3.35 -5.79
C ASN A 58 -14.97 4.50 -5.86
N THR A 59 -15.97 4.49 -4.99
CA THR A 59 -16.94 5.59 -4.88
C THR A 59 -16.25 6.90 -4.50
N LEU A 60 -15.43 6.90 -3.47
CA LEU A 60 -14.80 8.11 -2.96
C LEU A 60 -13.79 8.71 -3.92
N ILE A 61 -12.98 7.90 -4.61
CA ILE A 61 -11.96 8.42 -5.54
C ILE A 61 -12.58 8.99 -6.81
N ASN A 62 -13.73 8.44 -7.24
CA ASN A 62 -14.43 8.91 -8.43
C ASN A 62 -15.33 10.12 -8.16
N GLN A 63 -15.88 10.28 -6.95
CA GLN A 63 -16.75 11.38 -6.57
C GLN A 63 -15.99 12.56 -5.95
N GLY A 64 -14.80 12.32 -5.42
CA GLY A 64 -14.00 13.32 -4.73
C GLY A 64 -12.80 13.79 -5.56
N ASP A 65 -12.31 14.98 -5.22
CA ASP A 65 -11.08 15.53 -5.79
C ASP A 65 -9.86 15.00 -5.01
N TYR A 66 -9.69 13.66 -4.96
CA TYR A 66 -8.60 13.00 -4.27
C TYR A 66 -7.69 12.27 -5.26
N ASP A 67 -6.39 12.34 -5.02
CA ASP A 67 -5.37 11.60 -5.74
C ASP A 67 -5.18 10.18 -5.16
N ALA A 68 -5.57 10.00 -3.88
CA ALA A 68 -5.52 8.72 -3.19
C ALA A 68 -6.56 8.60 -2.07
N ILE A 69 -7.04 7.37 -1.82
CA ILE A 69 -7.76 7.05 -0.58
C ILE A 69 -6.92 6.03 0.19
N LEU A 70 -6.54 6.40 1.39
CA LEU A 70 -5.67 5.62 2.26
C LEU A 70 -6.51 4.94 3.35
N GLY A 71 -6.54 3.62 3.35
CA GLY A 71 -7.22 2.87 4.39
C GLY A 71 -6.43 2.83 5.69
N SER A 72 -7.12 2.92 6.81
CA SER A 72 -6.52 2.69 8.11
C SER A 72 -7.31 1.66 8.91
N ARG A 73 -6.59 0.65 9.40
CA ARG A 73 -7.09 -0.36 10.34
C ARG A 73 -7.21 0.17 11.77
N PHE A 74 -6.74 1.39 12.02
CA PHE A 74 -6.57 1.96 13.37
C PHE A 74 -7.45 3.20 13.61
N LEU A 75 -8.32 3.54 12.68
CA LEU A 75 -9.34 4.56 12.87
C LEU A 75 -10.56 4.00 13.60
N ARG A 76 -11.30 4.90 14.26
CA ARG A 76 -12.61 4.55 14.84
C ARG A 76 -13.55 4.06 13.73
N GLY A 77 -14.19 2.92 13.93
CA GLY A 77 -15.06 2.26 12.94
C GLY A 77 -14.38 1.10 12.19
N SER A 78 -13.05 0.96 12.27
CA SER A 78 -12.35 -0.20 11.72
C SER A 78 -12.60 -1.46 12.56
N LYS A 79 -12.74 -2.60 11.88
CA LYS A 79 -12.79 -3.93 12.52
C LYS A 79 -11.53 -4.70 12.16
N VAL A 80 -10.74 -5.05 13.17
CA VAL A 80 -9.50 -5.83 13.00
C VAL A 80 -9.61 -7.11 13.82
N SER A 81 -9.51 -8.25 13.15
CA SER A 81 -9.57 -9.57 13.81
C SER A 81 -8.35 -10.42 13.44
N ASN A 82 -8.04 -11.40 14.28
CA ASN A 82 -6.95 -12.35 14.10
C ASN A 82 -5.57 -11.70 13.86
N TYR A 83 -5.33 -10.52 14.42
CA TYR A 83 -4.03 -9.87 14.36
C TYR A 83 -3.21 -10.26 15.60
N PRO A 84 -2.04 -10.92 15.46
CA PRO A 84 -1.21 -11.27 16.60
C PRO A 84 -0.84 -10.02 17.42
N ARG A 85 -1.11 -10.01 18.72
CA ARG A 85 -0.99 -8.82 19.59
C ARG A 85 0.40 -8.16 19.52
N GLN A 86 1.47 -8.95 19.57
CA GLN A 86 2.84 -8.41 19.48
C GLN A 86 3.10 -7.69 18.16
N LYS A 87 2.65 -8.26 17.04
CA LYS A 87 2.78 -7.62 15.72
C LYS A 87 1.93 -6.37 15.61
N LEU A 88 0.74 -6.35 16.20
CA LEU A 88 -0.14 -5.19 16.23
C LEU A 88 0.51 -4.03 16.99
N ILE A 89 1.04 -4.27 18.19
CA ILE A 89 1.70 -3.25 19.03
C ILE A 89 2.91 -2.68 18.27
N LEU A 90 3.78 -3.55 17.74
CA LEU A 90 4.95 -3.11 16.98
C LEU A 90 4.57 -2.31 15.74
N ASN A 91 3.55 -2.75 15.01
CA ASN A 91 3.06 -2.06 13.82
C ASN A 91 2.49 -0.67 14.18
N ARG A 92 1.69 -0.56 15.23
CA ARG A 92 1.15 0.74 15.70
C ARG A 92 2.25 1.68 16.14
N PHE A 93 3.23 1.18 16.90
CA PHE A 93 4.39 1.96 17.33
C PHE A 93 5.18 2.50 16.14
N PHE A 94 5.48 1.63 15.17
CA PHE A 94 6.18 2.04 13.95
C PHE A 94 5.40 3.10 13.16
N ASN A 95 4.11 2.89 12.95
CA ASN A 95 3.28 3.87 12.23
C ASN A 95 3.17 5.21 12.97
N TYR A 96 3.10 5.20 14.31
CA TYR A 96 3.15 6.41 15.12
C TYR A 96 4.48 7.15 14.96
N PHE A 97 5.60 6.44 14.99
CA PHE A 97 6.93 6.99 14.76
C PHE A 97 7.06 7.65 13.37
N VAL A 98 6.58 6.98 12.33
CA VAL A 98 6.54 7.54 10.96
C VAL A 98 5.68 8.81 10.91
N SER A 99 4.52 8.77 11.53
CA SER A 99 3.58 9.90 11.63
C SER A 99 4.25 11.14 12.26
N LEU A 100 5.02 10.92 13.34
CA LEU A 100 5.77 11.98 14.03
C LEU A 100 6.87 12.57 13.14
N ILE A 101 7.69 11.74 12.49
CA ILE A 101 8.79 12.20 11.61
C ILE A 101 8.25 13.01 10.43
N PHE A 102 7.14 12.57 9.84
CA PHE A 102 6.55 13.25 8.68
C PHE A 102 5.58 14.37 9.03
N LEU A 103 5.33 14.61 10.33
CA LEU A 103 4.39 15.61 10.85
C LEU A 103 3.00 15.44 10.19
N ASN A 104 2.51 14.20 10.15
CA ASN A 104 1.28 13.84 9.48
C ASN A 104 0.37 12.98 10.38
N LYS A 105 -0.94 13.09 10.21
CA LYS A 105 -1.94 12.38 11.04
C LYS A 105 -2.30 10.98 10.54
N TYR A 106 -1.77 10.55 9.38
CA TYR A 106 -2.01 9.20 8.89
C TYR A 106 -1.32 8.18 9.79
N ASN A 107 -2.00 7.08 10.13
CA ASN A 107 -1.58 6.17 11.19
C ASN A 107 -1.44 4.70 10.77
N ASP A 108 -1.52 4.41 9.43
CA ASP A 108 -1.40 3.04 8.90
C ASP A 108 -0.66 2.98 7.56
N TYR A 109 0.57 3.50 7.54
CA TYR A 109 1.41 3.55 6.33
C TYR A 109 1.70 2.16 5.75
N THR A 110 1.88 1.17 6.63
CA THR A 110 2.31 -0.20 6.23
C THR A 110 1.18 -1.07 5.70
N ASN A 111 -0.05 -0.60 5.72
CA ASN A 111 -1.17 -1.29 5.10
C ASN A 111 -1.01 -1.31 3.58
N ALA A 112 -1.28 -2.45 2.94
CA ALA A 112 -1.23 -2.58 1.48
C ALA A 112 -2.48 -2.01 0.80
N PHE A 113 -3.65 -2.21 1.43
CA PHE A 113 -4.96 -1.93 0.84
C PHE A 113 -5.24 -0.43 0.77
N LYS A 114 -5.04 0.13 -0.40
CA LYS A 114 -5.23 1.54 -0.72
C LYS A 114 -5.56 1.69 -2.21
N ILE A 115 -6.24 2.79 -2.57
CA ILE A 115 -6.51 3.15 -3.96
C ILE A 115 -5.83 4.48 -4.31
N TYR A 116 -5.40 4.58 -5.55
CA TYR A 116 -4.66 5.72 -6.07
C TYR A 116 -5.11 6.04 -7.50
N LYS A 117 -5.11 7.30 -7.90
CA LYS A 117 -5.13 7.65 -9.32
C LYS A 117 -3.86 7.12 -9.99
N LYS A 118 -3.97 6.49 -11.15
CA LYS A 118 -2.83 5.94 -11.88
C LYS A 118 -1.78 7.01 -12.19
N ASN A 119 -2.22 8.18 -12.63
CA ASN A 119 -1.32 9.30 -12.94
C ASN A 119 -0.50 9.72 -11.72
N THR A 120 -1.10 9.76 -10.53
CA THR A 120 -0.38 10.05 -9.28
C THR A 120 0.73 9.04 -9.01
N LEU A 121 0.46 7.73 -9.23
CA LEU A 121 1.49 6.69 -9.07
C LEU A 121 2.63 6.83 -10.08
N ILE A 122 2.34 7.27 -11.29
CA ILE A 122 3.35 7.55 -12.31
C ILE A 122 4.19 8.78 -11.91
N GLU A 123 3.57 9.84 -11.46
CA GLU A 123 4.23 11.09 -11.07
C GLU A 123 5.14 10.92 -9.83
N ILE A 124 4.79 10.07 -8.88
CA ILE A 124 5.63 9.78 -7.71
C ILE A 124 6.77 8.78 -8.00
N SER A 125 6.82 8.23 -9.21
CA SER A 125 7.90 7.33 -9.62
C SER A 125 9.24 8.09 -9.73
N PRO A 126 10.39 7.40 -9.63
CA PRO A 126 10.53 5.95 -9.45
C PRO A 126 10.21 5.49 -8.02
N LEU A 127 9.59 4.31 -7.89
CA LEU A 127 9.46 3.62 -6.62
C LEU A 127 10.64 2.66 -6.46
N ILE A 128 11.44 2.89 -5.41
CA ILE A 128 12.72 2.19 -5.19
C ILE A 128 12.58 0.94 -4.33
N SER A 129 11.47 0.79 -3.64
CA SER A 129 11.24 -0.33 -2.73
C SER A 129 11.00 -1.64 -3.46
N GLU A 130 11.80 -2.67 -3.16
CA GLU A 130 11.70 -3.99 -3.78
C GLU A 130 10.80 -4.97 -3.04
N SER A 131 10.45 -4.66 -1.80
CA SER A 131 9.78 -5.58 -0.87
C SER A 131 8.52 -4.94 -0.27
N PHE A 132 8.06 -5.38 0.90
CA PHE A 132 6.91 -4.83 1.61
C PHE A 132 7.04 -3.35 2.00
N ASN A 133 8.26 -2.81 2.02
CA ASN A 133 8.53 -1.40 2.24
C ASN A 133 7.93 -0.47 1.16
N ILE A 134 7.51 -1.00 0.02
CA ILE A 134 6.77 -0.23 -1.00
C ILE A 134 5.44 0.30 -0.46
N PHE A 135 4.80 -0.39 0.49
CA PHE A 135 3.57 0.05 1.14
C PHE A 135 3.79 1.25 2.07
N LEU A 136 5.02 1.47 2.52
CA LEU A 136 5.44 2.67 3.23
C LEU A 136 5.82 3.79 2.25
N GLU A 137 6.57 3.46 1.19
CA GLU A 137 7.10 4.43 0.23
C GLU A 137 5.99 5.21 -0.48
N ILE A 138 5.00 4.50 -1.05
CA ILE A 138 3.93 5.14 -1.84
C ILE A 138 3.18 6.21 -1.02
N PRO A 139 2.59 5.91 0.16
CA PRO A 139 1.88 6.94 0.92
C PRO A 139 2.81 8.04 1.45
N LEU A 140 4.07 7.76 1.75
CA LEU A 140 5.03 8.80 2.15
C LEU A 140 5.31 9.78 1.01
N LYS A 141 5.49 9.31 -0.21
CA LYS A 141 5.67 10.19 -1.39
C LYS A 141 4.42 11.00 -1.68
N ILE A 142 3.23 10.41 -1.60
CA ILE A 142 1.96 11.12 -1.75
C ILE A 142 1.84 12.26 -0.75
N ILE A 143 2.09 11.98 0.54
CA ILE A 143 2.00 12.96 1.62
C ILE A 143 3.08 14.04 1.47
N SER A 144 4.31 13.65 1.20
CA SER A 144 5.46 14.57 1.09
C SER A 144 5.32 15.52 -0.10
N ARG A 145 4.76 15.05 -1.21
CA ARG A 145 4.51 15.85 -2.41
C ARG A 145 3.16 16.57 -2.40
N LYS A 146 2.45 16.56 -1.26
CA LYS A 146 1.20 17.30 -1.02
C LYS A 146 0.06 16.96 -1.98
N TYR A 147 -0.01 15.70 -2.46
CA TYR A 147 -1.19 15.21 -3.17
C TYR A 147 -2.41 15.18 -2.25
N LYS A 148 -3.59 15.37 -2.83
CA LYS A 148 -4.85 15.33 -2.08
C LYS A 148 -5.22 13.89 -1.75
N TYR A 149 -5.35 13.56 -0.49
CA TYR A 149 -5.76 12.23 -0.06
C TYR A 149 -6.80 12.29 1.05
N LYS A 150 -7.58 11.23 1.16
CA LYS A 150 -8.53 11.01 2.26
C LYS A 150 -8.15 9.73 3.00
N VAL A 151 -8.29 9.74 4.32
CA VAL A 151 -8.09 8.55 5.16
C VAL A 151 -9.45 8.05 5.60
N ILE A 152 -9.71 6.75 5.44
CA ILE A 152 -10.96 6.12 5.88
C ILE A 152 -10.68 4.87 6.72
N PRO A 153 -11.57 4.52 7.65
CA PRO A 153 -11.51 3.25 8.35
C PRO A 153 -11.74 2.10 7.38
N ILE A 154 -11.01 1.01 7.56
CA ILE A 154 -11.16 -0.23 6.80
C ILE A 154 -11.20 -1.43 7.73
N ASN A 155 -11.84 -2.50 7.28
CA ASN A 155 -11.84 -3.77 7.96
C ASN A 155 -10.65 -4.63 7.51
N TRP A 156 -10.11 -5.40 8.44
CA TRP A 156 -9.01 -6.30 8.14
C TRP A 156 -9.13 -7.61 8.95
N PHE A 157 -9.07 -8.72 8.26
CA PHE A 157 -9.21 -10.04 8.87
C PHE A 157 -7.91 -10.81 8.65
N GLY A 158 -7.20 -11.10 9.75
CA GLY A 158 -5.99 -11.92 9.68
C GLY A 158 -6.29 -13.25 9.00
N ARG A 159 -5.41 -13.64 8.07
CA ARG A 159 -5.56 -14.89 7.31
C ARG A 159 -5.76 -16.10 8.23
N ALA A 160 -6.64 -17.00 7.86
CA ALA A 160 -6.92 -18.23 8.62
C ALA A 160 -5.83 -19.30 8.45
N ARG A 161 -5.06 -19.26 7.35
CA ARG A 161 -4.02 -20.25 7.01
C ARG A 161 -2.75 -19.58 6.48
N GLY A 162 -1.62 -20.25 6.66
CA GLY A 162 -0.31 -19.84 6.16
C GLY A 162 0.50 -19.01 7.15
N THR A 163 1.82 -18.98 6.95
CA THR A 163 2.76 -18.24 7.77
C THR A 163 3.10 -16.88 7.13
N SER A 164 3.29 -15.88 7.97
CA SER A 164 3.73 -14.57 7.51
C SER A 164 5.16 -14.63 7.00
N LYS A 165 5.39 -14.25 5.74
CA LYS A 165 6.74 -14.09 5.17
C LYS A 165 7.46 -12.83 5.68
N PHE A 166 6.82 -12.07 6.55
CA PHE A 166 7.38 -10.86 7.13
C PHE A 166 8.43 -11.20 8.18
N LYS A 167 9.70 -11.03 7.83
CA LYS A 167 10.86 -11.22 8.72
C LYS A 167 11.30 -9.86 9.24
N ILE A 168 11.07 -9.58 10.52
CA ILE A 168 11.31 -8.25 11.13
C ILE A 168 12.76 -7.80 10.96
N LYS A 169 13.75 -8.67 11.18
CA LYS A 169 15.17 -8.32 11.06
C LYS A 169 15.60 -7.96 9.64
N GLU A 170 15.15 -8.74 8.66
CA GLU A 170 15.49 -8.52 7.25
C GLU A 170 14.76 -7.32 6.65
N LEU A 171 13.53 -7.09 7.06
CA LEU A 171 12.71 -6.00 6.54
C LEU A 171 12.94 -4.68 7.28
N GLY A 172 13.39 -4.72 8.54
CA GLY A 172 13.61 -3.52 9.35
C GLY A 172 14.58 -2.54 8.70
N SER A 173 15.71 -3.02 8.16
CA SER A 173 16.68 -2.18 7.45
C SER A 173 16.09 -1.56 6.18
N LYS A 174 15.31 -2.31 5.41
CA LYS A 174 14.64 -1.81 4.19
C LYS A 174 13.60 -0.74 4.51
N TYR A 175 12.84 -0.92 5.59
CA TYR A 175 11.89 0.09 6.06
C TYR A 175 12.59 1.36 6.54
N LEU A 176 13.68 1.23 7.31
CA LEU A 176 14.48 2.36 7.75
C LEU A 176 15.09 3.12 6.57
N PHE A 177 15.67 2.42 5.61
CA PHE A 177 16.21 3.02 4.40
C PHE A 177 15.14 3.80 3.63
N THR A 178 13.96 3.21 3.44
CA THR A 178 12.84 3.88 2.75
C THR A 178 12.39 5.12 3.50
N LEU A 179 12.33 5.06 4.84
CA LEU A 179 11.97 6.20 5.68
C LEU A 179 12.95 7.36 5.49
N ILE A 180 14.25 7.07 5.59
CA ILE A 180 15.32 8.06 5.39
C ILE A 180 15.27 8.64 3.98
N TYR A 181 15.15 7.78 2.97
CA TYR A 181 15.05 8.21 1.58
C TYR A 181 13.87 9.17 1.35
N CYS A 182 12.66 8.80 1.79
CA CYS A 182 11.50 9.67 1.64
C CYS A 182 11.60 10.96 2.48
N PHE A 183 12.28 10.92 3.63
CA PHE A 183 12.54 12.09 4.45
C PHE A 183 13.50 13.07 3.76
N ILE A 184 14.57 12.56 3.16
CA ILE A 184 15.51 13.33 2.35
C ILE A 184 14.80 13.94 1.14
N GLU A 185 14.01 13.13 0.41
CA GLU A 185 13.22 13.60 -0.72
C GLU A 185 12.28 14.75 -0.31
N LYS A 186 11.58 14.62 0.82
CA LYS A 186 10.68 15.65 1.35
C LYS A 186 11.38 16.98 1.64
N ASN A 187 12.58 16.93 2.24
CA ASN A 187 13.21 18.12 2.81
C ASN A 187 14.29 18.75 1.91
N LEU A 188 15.00 17.95 1.12
CA LEU A 188 16.12 18.42 0.32
C LEU A 188 15.76 18.65 -1.15
N LEU A 189 14.88 17.87 -1.72
CA LEU A 189 14.58 17.97 -3.16
C LEU A 189 13.52 19.01 -3.49
N ASN A 190 12.87 19.61 -2.48
CA ASN A 190 11.85 20.67 -2.65
C ASN A 190 10.88 20.37 -3.83
N ILE A 191 10.53 19.08 -4.01
CA ILE A 191 9.68 18.61 -5.09
C ILE A 191 8.30 19.19 -4.86
N LYS A 192 8.07 20.35 -5.45
CA LYS A 192 6.72 20.93 -5.55
C LYS A 192 5.96 20.17 -6.64
N LYS A 193 4.67 20.03 -6.42
CA LYS A 193 3.72 19.57 -7.43
C LYS A 193 3.64 20.59 -8.57
#